data_9711a7193afae54589cd894c7ea7b12a
#
_entry.id   9711a7193afae54589cd894c7ea7b12a
#
_cell.length_a   1.000
_cell.length_b   1.000
_cell.length_c   1.000
_cell.angle_alpha   90.00
_cell.angle_beta   90.00
_cell.angle_gamma   90.00
#
_symmetry.space_group_name_H-M   'P 1'
#
loop_
_entity.id
_entity.type
_entity.pdbx_description
1 polymer ?
#
loop_
_entity_poly.entity_id
_entity_poly.type
_entity_poly.pdbx_seq_one_letter_code
_entity_poly.pdbx_strand_id
1 'polypeptide(L)'
;MKGSNTFRWAIAIGVVVAAAAFWFWHSRSESPTAAPGVAAQAPHTASAGRRGMRDGPLAPVQAATATTQAVPRYLSGLGTVTAANTVTVRSRVDGQLIALHFQEGQQVNAGDLLAQIDPSQFKVALAQAQGQLAKDNATLANARRDLARYQQLAKTNLVSRQELDAQQALVNETQGTIKADEANVASAQLQLDWSRITAPVSGRVGLKQVDVGNQISSSDTAGIVVITQTHPIDLIFTLPESDIATVVQAQKAGKTLAVEAWDRTNSHKLSEGVLLSLDNQIDPTTGTIKIKAR
;
A
#
# COMPACT_ATOMS: atom_id res chain seq x y z
N MET A 1 -32.53 46.20 -30.23
CA MET A 1 -31.33 45.91 -31.06
C MET A 1 -31.17 44.39 -31.15
N LYS A 2 -31.81 43.79 -32.12
CA LYS A 2 -31.76 42.35 -32.44
C LYS A 2 -31.15 42.22 -33.84
N GLY A 3 -29.95 41.63 -34.00
CA GLY A 3 -29.41 41.35 -35.31
C GLY A 3 -27.91 41.18 -35.32
N SER A 4 -27.40 40.03 -34.85
CA SER A 4 -26.04 39.64 -35.18
C SER A 4 -25.76 38.10 -35.14
N ASN A 5 -26.74 37.29 -34.76
CA ASN A 5 -26.48 35.85 -34.65
C ASN A 5 -26.75 35.06 -35.96
N THR A 6 -27.57 35.59 -36.87
CA THR A 6 -27.88 34.89 -38.12
C THR A 6 -26.72 34.93 -39.12
N PHE A 7 -25.89 35.98 -39.10
CA PHE A 7 -24.73 36.10 -39.99
C PHE A 7 -23.58 35.16 -39.60
N ARG A 8 -23.40 34.89 -38.31
CA ARG A 8 -22.38 33.96 -37.82
C ARG A 8 -22.72 32.52 -38.17
N TRP A 9 -23.98 32.12 -38.15
CA TRP A 9 -24.43 30.79 -38.53
C TRP A 9 -24.32 30.53 -40.05
N ALA A 10 -24.52 31.52 -40.87
CA ALA A 10 -24.36 31.40 -42.33
C ALA A 10 -22.90 31.14 -42.73
N ILE A 11 -21.93 31.77 -42.03
CA ILE A 11 -20.48 31.55 -42.31
C ILE A 11 -20.06 30.14 -41.82
N ALA A 12 -20.57 29.65 -40.68
CA ALA A 12 -20.24 28.34 -40.20
C ALA A 12 -20.75 27.21 -41.14
N ILE A 13 -21.97 27.37 -41.67
CA ILE A 13 -22.54 26.40 -42.63
C ILE A 13 -21.71 26.40 -43.96
N GLY A 14 -21.30 27.59 -44.42
CA GLY A 14 -20.49 27.71 -45.64
C GLY A 14 -19.13 27.01 -45.56
N VAL A 15 -18.45 27.07 -44.40
CA VAL A 15 -17.18 26.40 -44.16
C VAL A 15 -17.33 24.87 -44.11
N VAL A 16 -18.40 24.36 -43.53
CA VAL A 16 -18.65 22.92 -43.45
C VAL A 16 -18.96 22.35 -44.86
N VAL A 17 -19.72 23.05 -45.67
CA VAL A 17 -20.02 22.63 -47.06
C VAL A 17 -18.77 22.67 -47.94
N ALA A 18 -17.91 23.67 -47.79
CA ALA A 18 -16.65 23.76 -48.54
C ALA A 18 -15.67 22.63 -48.12
N ALA A 19 -15.58 22.30 -46.85
CA ALA A 19 -14.75 21.20 -46.36
C ALA A 19 -15.26 19.82 -46.82
N ALA A 20 -16.58 19.59 -46.87
CA ALA A 20 -17.16 18.38 -47.41
C ALA A 20 -16.97 18.22 -48.92
N ALA A 21 -17.06 19.31 -49.69
CA ALA A 21 -16.81 19.30 -51.11
C ALA A 21 -15.33 19.05 -51.45
N PHE A 22 -14.40 19.62 -50.66
CA PHE A 22 -12.97 19.38 -50.80
C PHE A 22 -12.60 17.93 -50.47
N TRP A 23 -13.19 17.35 -49.43
CA TRP A 23 -12.96 15.96 -49.06
C TRP A 23 -13.52 14.99 -50.12
N PHE A 24 -14.71 15.28 -50.66
CA PHE A 24 -15.33 14.47 -51.72
C PHE A 24 -14.57 14.55 -53.08
N TRP A 25 -13.91 15.67 -53.36
CA TRP A 25 -13.10 15.82 -54.56
C TRP A 25 -11.74 15.11 -54.43
N HIS A 26 -11.16 15.13 -53.24
CA HIS A 26 -9.88 14.49 -52.96
C HIS A 26 -9.96 12.97 -52.88
N SER A 27 -11.09 12.43 -52.51
CA SER A 27 -11.31 10.98 -52.42
C SER A 27 -11.62 10.28 -53.77
N ARG A 28 -11.69 11.04 -54.89
CA ARG A 28 -12.02 10.50 -56.20
C ARG A 28 -10.84 10.28 -57.15
N SER A 29 -9.63 10.53 -56.74
CA SER A 29 -8.45 10.46 -57.63
C SER A 29 -7.51 9.31 -57.27
N GLU A 30 -8.02 8.07 -57.24
CA GLU A 30 -7.16 6.89 -57.43
C GLU A 30 -7.99 5.76 -58.03
N SER A 31 -7.98 5.68 -59.35
CA SER A 31 -8.41 4.49 -60.10
C SER A 31 -7.16 3.84 -60.71
N PRO A 32 -6.90 2.56 -60.46
CA PRO A 32 -5.79 1.88 -61.10
C PRO A 32 -6.11 1.56 -62.56
N THR A 33 -5.23 1.97 -63.44
CA THR A 33 -5.24 1.73 -64.88
C THR A 33 -5.07 0.23 -65.19
N ALA A 34 -6.04 -0.34 -65.86
CA ALA A 34 -5.96 -1.69 -66.44
C ALA A 34 -5.19 -1.63 -67.76
N ALA A 35 -4.22 -2.48 -67.96
CA ALA A 35 -3.51 -2.67 -69.20
C ALA A 35 -4.34 -3.56 -70.16
N PRO A 36 -4.31 -3.31 -71.49
CA PRO A 36 -5.13 -3.99 -72.47
C PRO A 36 -4.59 -5.38 -72.87
N GLY A 37 -5.51 -6.30 -73.05
CA GLY A 37 -5.24 -7.64 -73.48
C GLY A 37 -4.80 -7.75 -74.94
N VAL A 38 -4.09 -8.81 -75.21
CA VAL A 38 -3.74 -9.26 -76.57
C VAL A 38 -4.37 -10.58 -76.87
N ALA A 39 -4.85 -10.63 -78.09
CA ALA A 39 -5.73 -11.60 -78.72
C ALA A 39 -5.24 -13.05 -78.77
N ALA A 40 -6.25 -13.92 -78.86
CA ALA A 40 -6.16 -15.33 -79.12
C ALA A 40 -5.60 -15.68 -80.49
N GLN A 41 -4.78 -16.70 -80.56
CA GLN A 41 -4.67 -17.59 -81.73
C GLN A 41 -4.39 -19.04 -81.29
N ALA A 42 -5.25 -19.93 -81.72
CA ALA A 42 -5.07 -21.39 -81.72
C ALA A 42 -4.58 -21.86 -83.10
N PRO A 43 -4.41 -23.15 -83.36
CA PRO A 43 -3.62 -24.17 -82.71
C PRO A 43 -2.56 -24.75 -83.65
N HIS A 44 -1.50 -25.30 -83.17
CA HIS A 44 -0.65 -26.21 -83.97
C HIS A 44 -0.29 -27.49 -83.21
N THR A 45 -0.53 -28.49 -83.95
CA THR A 45 -0.41 -29.94 -83.82
C THR A 45 0.88 -30.43 -83.11
N ALA A 46 0.69 -31.54 -82.47
CA ALA A 46 1.63 -32.38 -81.79
C ALA A 46 2.94 -32.72 -82.53
N SER A 47 4.05 -32.64 -81.79
CA SER A 47 5.23 -33.43 -82.02
C SER A 47 5.77 -33.97 -80.72
N ALA A 48 5.75 -35.30 -80.57
CA ALA A 48 6.36 -36.00 -79.47
C ALA A 48 7.88 -35.85 -79.51
N GLY A 49 8.45 -35.04 -78.65
CA GLY A 49 9.88 -34.91 -78.43
C GLY A 49 10.24 -35.38 -76.98
N ARG A 50 11.08 -36.39 -76.93
CA ARG A 50 11.66 -36.98 -75.72
C ARG A 50 12.05 -35.93 -74.68
N ARG A 51 11.51 -36.05 -73.50
CA ARG A 51 11.99 -35.35 -72.33
C ARG A 51 13.41 -35.84 -71.96
N GLY A 52 14.39 -35.06 -72.32
CA GLY A 52 15.65 -35.09 -71.61
C GLY A 52 15.47 -34.49 -70.28
N MET A 53 15.64 -35.26 -69.23
CA MET A 53 15.80 -34.76 -67.87
C MET A 53 16.99 -33.74 -67.87
N ARG A 54 16.68 -32.46 -67.81
CA ARG A 54 17.69 -31.49 -67.42
C ARG A 54 17.82 -31.56 -65.88
N ASP A 55 18.80 -32.30 -65.44
CA ASP A 55 19.36 -32.12 -64.09
C ASP A 55 19.99 -30.72 -64.07
N GLY A 56 19.18 -29.73 -63.80
CA GLY A 56 19.71 -28.43 -63.40
C GLY A 56 20.34 -28.58 -62.02
N PRO A 57 21.42 -27.84 -61.73
CA PRO A 57 22.00 -27.89 -60.40
C PRO A 57 20.91 -27.59 -59.38
N LEU A 58 20.78 -28.51 -58.41
CA LEU A 58 19.84 -28.30 -57.28
C LEU A 58 20.19 -27.00 -56.60
N ALA A 59 19.17 -26.11 -56.52
CA ALA A 59 19.35 -24.83 -55.79
C ALA A 59 19.67 -25.15 -54.32
N PRO A 60 20.70 -24.56 -53.76
CA PRO A 60 21.02 -24.74 -52.38
C PRO A 60 19.89 -24.12 -51.55
N VAL A 61 19.24 -24.93 -50.71
CA VAL A 61 18.20 -24.50 -49.78
C VAL A 61 18.74 -24.62 -48.36
N GLN A 62 18.50 -23.60 -47.54
CA GLN A 62 18.74 -23.65 -46.14
C GLN A 62 17.46 -24.12 -45.44
N ALA A 63 17.51 -25.25 -44.77
CA ALA A 63 16.41 -25.72 -43.93
C ALA A 63 16.67 -25.30 -42.49
N ALA A 64 15.68 -24.68 -41.87
CA ALA A 64 15.65 -24.41 -40.44
C ALA A 64 14.57 -25.25 -39.77
N THR A 65 14.91 -25.84 -38.65
CA THR A 65 13.94 -26.60 -37.87
C THR A 65 13.03 -25.62 -37.13
N ALA A 66 11.71 -25.73 -37.33
CA ALA A 66 10.74 -24.98 -36.55
C ALA A 66 10.68 -25.54 -35.13
N THR A 67 10.93 -24.70 -34.14
CA THR A 67 10.79 -25.03 -32.72
C THR A 67 9.61 -24.29 -32.13
N THR A 68 8.83 -24.98 -31.27
CA THR A 68 7.76 -24.34 -30.53
C THR A 68 8.35 -23.72 -29.25
N GLN A 69 8.24 -22.41 -29.12
CA GLN A 69 8.70 -21.68 -27.93
C GLN A 69 7.53 -20.86 -27.35
N ALA A 70 7.43 -20.83 -26.02
CA ALA A 70 6.48 -19.95 -25.36
C ALA A 70 7.00 -18.50 -25.50
N VAL A 71 6.20 -17.65 -26.10
CA VAL A 71 6.49 -16.21 -26.23
C VAL A 71 5.74 -15.47 -25.11
N PRO A 72 6.45 -14.78 -24.21
CA PRO A 72 5.79 -13.99 -23.17
C PRO A 72 5.04 -12.81 -23.79
N ARG A 73 3.81 -12.60 -23.37
CA ARG A 73 3.05 -11.40 -23.70
C ARG A 73 3.23 -10.38 -22.60
N TYR A 74 3.83 -9.25 -22.94
CA TYR A 74 4.00 -8.12 -22.02
C TYR A 74 2.84 -7.15 -22.16
N LEU A 75 2.34 -6.67 -21.00
CA LEU A 75 1.42 -5.55 -20.88
C LEU A 75 2.22 -4.39 -20.32
N SER A 76 2.19 -3.25 -21.01
CA SER A 76 2.90 -2.06 -20.56
C SER A 76 1.94 -1.06 -19.93
N GLY A 77 2.35 -0.45 -18.82
CA GLY A 77 1.59 0.56 -18.12
C GLY A 77 2.52 1.62 -17.53
N LEU A 78 2.01 2.83 -17.36
CA LEU A 78 2.74 3.88 -16.66
C LEU A 78 2.53 3.70 -15.15
N GLY A 79 3.63 3.73 -14.39
CA GLY A 79 3.60 3.51 -12.95
C GLY A 79 4.38 4.54 -12.15
N THR A 80 4.08 4.58 -10.87
CA THR A 80 4.79 5.39 -9.87
C THR A 80 5.30 4.48 -8.77
N VAL A 81 6.57 4.65 -8.43
CA VAL A 81 7.20 3.97 -7.31
C VAL A 81 6.76 4.66 -6.03
N THR A 82 6.25 3.88 -5.09
CA THR A 82 5.78 4.36 -3.79
C THR A 82 6.40 3.53 -2.67
N ALA A 83 6.55 4.13 -1.50
CA ALA A 83 6.99 3.39 -0.33
C ALA A 83 5.95 2.32 0.05
N ALA A 84 6.42 1.17 0.53
CA ALA A 84 5.53 0.11 1.01
C ALA A 84 4.69 0.59 2.20
N ASN A 85 5.32 1.32 3.13
CA ASN A 85 4.64 1.97 4.25
C ASN A 85 5.24 3.37 4.48
N THR A 86 4.36 4.31 4.79
CA THR A 86 4.73 5.65 5.26
C THR A 86 4.00 5.90 6.57
N VAL A 87 4.73 6.07 7.65
CA VAL A 87 4.17 6.22 9.00
C VAL A 87 4.61 7.54 9.59
N THR A 88 3.65 8.38 9.95
CA THR A 88 3.91 9.58 10.75
C THR A 88 3.98 9.19 12.21
N VAL A 89 5.15 9.35 12.81
CA VAL A 89 5.39 9.10 14.24
C VAL A 89 4.86 10.27 15.04
N ARG A 90 3.93 9.98 15.96
CA ARG A 90 3.28 10.97 16.82
C ARG A 90 3.48 10.62 18.28
N SER A 91 3.42 11.63 19.15
CA SER A 91 3.31 11.39 20.57
C SER A 91 1.91 10.88 20.95
N ARG A 92 1.83 10.06 21.99
CA ARG A 92 0.59 9.63 22.64
C ARG A 92 0.34 10.33 23.96
N VAL A 93 1.33 11.10 24.43
CA VAL A 93 1.29 11.87 25.68
C VAL A 93 1.75 13.29 25.41
N ASP A 94 1.27 14.21 26.23
CA ASP A 94 1.65 15.61 26.14
C ASP A 94 2.89 15.87 27.00
N GLY A 95 3.74 16.79 26.57
CA GLY A 95 4.91 17.18 27.35
C GLY A 95 6.00 17.85 26.51
N GLN A 96 7.05 18.31 27.17
CA GLN A 96 8.19 18.94 26.50
C GLN A 96 9.11 17.89 25.88
N LEU A 97 9.53 18.10 24.64
CA LEU A 97 10.53 17.29 23.96
C LEU A 97 11.92 17.61 24.49
N ILE A 98 12.56 16.65 25.14
CA ILE A 98 13.87 16.85 25.76
C ILE A 98 15.03 16.33 24.92
N ALA A 99 14.79 15.36 24.05
CA ALA A 99 15.83 14.80 23.17
C ALA A 99 15.26 14.21 21.90
N LEU A 100 16.05 14.32 20.81
CA LEU A 100 15.88 13.57 19.56
C LEU A 100 17.09 12.66 19.37
N HIS A 101 16.84 11.39 19.04
CA HIS A 101 17.88 10.35 18.95
C HIS A 101 18.08 9.84 17.52
N PHE A 102 17.66 10.58 16.51
CA PHE A 102 17.86 10.27 15.11
C PHE A 102 18.44 11.46 14.35
N GLN A 103 19.02 11.17 13.20
CA GLN A 103 19.42 12.18 12.21
C GLN A 103 18.44 12.11 11.01
N GLU A 104 18.20 13.26 10.39
CA GLU A 104 17.38 13.34 9.18
C GLU A 104 17.98 12.49 8.06
N GLY A 105 17.15 11.67 7.42
CA GLY A 105 17.60 10.76 6.38
C GLY A 105 18.25 9.46 6.86
N GLN A 106 18.39 9.26 8.19
CA GLN A 106 18.97 8.05 8.78
C GLN A 106 18.06 6.83 8.56
N GLN A 107 18.66 5.66 8.42
CA GLN A 107 17.95 4.38 8.46
C GLN A 107 17.77 3.95 9.92
N VAL A 108 16.54 3.59 10.29
CA VAL A 108 16.18 3.12 11.64
C VAL A 108 15.48 1.77 11.56
N ASN A 109 15.58 1.00 12.65
CA ASN A 109 14.86 -0.25 12.82
C ASN A 109 13.61 -0.06 13.68
N ALA A 110 12.64 -0.95 13.52
CA ALA A 110 11.48 -0.97 14.41
C ALA A 110 11.94 -1.17 15.86
N GLY A 111 11.44 -0.32 16.77
CA GLY A 111 11.83 -0.30 18.19
C GLY A 111 12.93 0.70 18.55
N ASP A 112 13.68 1.25 17.59
CA ASP A 112 14.71 2.27 17.86
C ASP A 112 14.08 3.50 18.53
N LEU A 113 14.77 4.05 19.54
CA LEU A 113 14.33 5.24 20.23
C LEU A 113 14.53 6.45 19.31
N LEU A 114 13.46 7.19 19.04
CA LEU A 114 13.48 8.36 18.16
C LEU A 114 13.47 9.66 18.96
N ALA A 115 12.61 9.73 19.98
CA ALA A 115 12.41 10.95 20.73
C ALA A 115 12.07 10.64 22.20
N GLN A 116 12.39 11.58 23.06
CA GLN A 116 12.11 11.50 24.49
C GLN A 116 11.34 12.74 24.93
N ILE A 117 10.16 12.54 25.47
CA ILE A 117 9.38 13.55 26.20
C ILE A 117 9.84 13.55 27.66
N ASP A 118 9.75 14.68 28.36
CA ASP A 118 10.11 14.77 29.77
C ASP A 118 9.33 13.77 30.61
N PRO A 119 10.00 12.74 31.16
CA PRO A 119 9.33 11.67 31.90
C PRO A 119 9.00 12.06 33.35
N SER A 120 9.37 13.24 33.81
CA SER A 120 9.35 13.61 35.22
C SER A 120 7.94 13.51 35.82
N GLN A 121 6.95 14.08 35.15
CA GLN A 121 5.55 14.01 35.60
C GLN A 121 5.00 12.57 35.62
N PHE A 122 5.36 11.75 34.66
CA PHE A 122 4.90 10.35 34.55
C PHE A 122 5.56 9.49 35.64
N LYS A 123 6.84 9.73 35.96
CA LYS A 123 7.54 9.05 37.07
C LYS A 123 6.88 9.35 38.40
N VAL A 124 6.50 10.62 38.65
CA VAL A 124 5.80 11.03 39.87
C VAL A 124 4.44 10.35 39.96
N ALA A 125 3.66 10.33 38.86
CA ALA A 125 2.36 9.68 38.82
C ALA A 125 2.47 8.16 39.07
N LEU A 126 3.46 7.51 38.49
CA LEU A 126 3.76 6.10 38.73
C LEU A 126 4.11 5.84 40.20
N ALA A 127 5.00 6.64 40.79
CA ALA A 127 5.39 6.51 42.19
C ALA A 127 4.19 6.69 43.13
N GLN A 128 3.29 7.64 42.83
CA GLN A 128 2.05 7.85 43.58
C GLN A 128 1.13 6.63 43.53
N ALA A 129 0.89 6.07 42.33
CA ALA A 129 0.07 4.88 42.14
C ALA A 129 0.67 3.66 42.89
N GLN A 130 1.99 3.49 42.80
CA GLN A 130 2.69 2.41 43.53
C GLN A 130 2.60 2.59 45.05
N GLY A 131 2.69 3.83 45.54
CA GLY A 131 2.51 4.13 46.98
C GLY A 131 1.10 3.78 47.45
N GLN A 132 0.06 4.06 46.68
CA GLN A 132 -1.32 3.69 46.99
C GLN A 132 -1.49 2.17 47.04
N LEU A 133 -1.01 1.45 46.01
CA LEU A 133 -1.02 -0.01 45.97
C LEU A 133 -0.30 -0.63 47.16
N ALA A 134 0.85 -0.07 47.57
CA ALA A 134 1.58 -0.56 48.74
C ALA A 134 0.80 -0.39 50.05
N LYS A 135 0.11 0.76 50.23
CA LYS A 135 -0.76 1.03 51.37
C LYS A 135 -1.91 0.02 51.45
N ASP A 136 -2.60 -0.23 50.31
CA ASP A 136 -3.77 -1.10 50.31
C ASP A 136 -3.38 -2.59 50.41
N ASN A 137 -2.21 -2.98 49.92
CA ASN A 137 -1.62 -4.28 50.22
C ASN A 137 -1.36 -4.47 51.73
N ALA A 138 -0.88 -3.44 52.44
CA ALA A 138 -0.71 -3.49 53.88
C ALA A 138 -2.08 -3.63 54.62
N THR A 139 -3.11 -2.92 54.11
CA THR A 139 -4.49 -3.04 54.63
C THR A 139 -5.04 -4.45 54.42
N LEU A 140 -4.86 -5.06 53.22
CA LEU A 140 -5.24 -6.44 52.96
C LEU A 140 -4.53 -7.42 53.92
N ALA A 141 -3.23 -7.22 54.12
CA ALA A 141 -2.47 -8.07 55.05
C ALA A 141 -3.01 -8.00 56.48
N ASN A 142 -3.50 -6.84 56.93
CA ASN A 142 -4.18 -6.68 58.21
C ASN A 142 -5.53 -7.40 58.19
N ALA A 143 -6.38 -7.14 57.19
CA ALA A 143 -7.69 -7.76 57.09
C ALA A 143 -7.62 -9.30 57.04
N ARG A 144 -6.62 -9.85 56.34
CA ARG A 144 -6.37 -11.30 56.31
C ARG A 144 -5.96 -11.87 57.68
N ARG A 145 -5.12 -11.12 58.43
CA ARG A 145 -4.75 -11.55 59.82
C ARG A 145 -5.94 -11.50 60.74
N ASP A 146 -6.78 -10.49 60.64
CA ASP A 146 -8.00 -10.39 61.43
C ASP A 146 -8.98 -11.50 61.07
N LEU A 147 -9.23 -11.75 59.78
CA LEU A 147 -10.06 -12.87 59.33
C LEU A 147 -9.57 -14.21 59.90
N ALA A 148 -8.27 -14.48 59.85
CA ALA A 148 -7.69 -15.71 60.42
C ALA A 148 -7.95 -15.83 61.93
N ARG A 149 -7.86 -14.70 62.67
CA ARG A 149 -8.20 -14.65 64.13
C ARG A 149 -9.66 -14.93 64.31
N TYR A 150 -10.59 -14.31 63.62
CA TYR A 150 -12.02 -14.51 63.67
C TYR A 150 -12.42 -15.97 63.34
N GLN A 151 -11.76 -16.56 62.33
CA GLN A 151 -11.93 -17.98 61.96
C GLN A 151 -11.57 -18.94 63.14
N GLN A 152 -10.52 -18.63 63.91
CA GLN A 152 -10.14 -19.40 65.04
C GLN A 152 -11.15 -19.24 66.22
N LEU A 153 -11.57 -18.01 66.50
CA LEU A 153 -12.56 -17.71 67.53
C LEU A 153 -13.95 -18.32 67.22
N ALA A 154 -14.30 -18.36 65.90
CA ALA A 154 -15.56 -19.01 65.49
C ALA A 154 -15.59 -20.52 65.78
N LYS A 155 -14.45 -21.21 65.72
CA LYS A 155 -14.35 -22.64 66.11
C LYS A 155 -14.69 -22.92 67.59
N THR A 156 -14.50 -21.91 68.46
CA THR A 156 -14.77 -21.96 69.84
C THR A 156 -16.08 -21.27 70.25
N ASN A 157 -16.89 -20.89 69.22
CA ASN A 157 -18.17 -20.16 69.37
C ASN A 157 -18.03 -18.81 70.15
N LEU A 158 -16.89 -18.16 70.08
CA LEU A 158 -16.63 -16.90 70.79
C LEU A 158 -16.96 -15.65 69.89
N VAL A 159 -17.31 -15.85 68.65
CA VAL A 159 -17.75 -14.78 67.69
C VAL A 159 -18.99 -15.22 66.94
N SER A 160 -19.80 -14.26 66.51
CA SER A 160 -20.98 -14.54 65.71
C SER A 160 -20.61 -14.86 64.26
N ARG A 161 -21.46 -15.60 63.54
CA ARG A 161 -21.30 -15.84 62.13
C ARG A 161 -21.31 -14.52 61.31
N GLN A 162 -22.16 -13.57 61.73
CA GLN A 162 -22.24 -12.26 61.09
C GLN A 162 -20.92 -11.50 61.15
N GLU A 163 -20.17 -11.54 62.23
CA GLU A 163 -18.85 -10.91 62.38
C GLU A 163 -17.81 -11.59 61.49
N LEU A 164 -17.83 -12.94 61.42
CA LEU A 164 -16.94 -13.67 60.53
C LEU A 164 -17.21 -13.32 59.06
N ASP A 165 -18.48 -13.30 58.66
CA ASP A 165 -18.88 -12.95 57.26
C ASP A 165 -18.51 -11.52 56.93
N ALA A 166 -18.61 -10.57 57.87
CA ALA A 166 -18.16 -9.19 57.70
C ALA A 166 -16.66 -9.10 57.48
N GLN A 167 -15.84 -9.86 58.21
CA GLN A 167 -14.38 -9.89 57.99
C GLN A 167 -14.01 -10.52 56.64
N GLN A 168 -14.75 -11.56 56.23
CA GLN A 168 -14.56 -12.14 54.90
C GLN A 168 -14.91 -11.13 53.78
N ALA A 169 -16.02 -10.40 53.96
CA ALA A 169 -16.43 -9.35 53.01
C ALA A 169 -15.37 -8.24 52.92
N LEU A 170 -14.79 -7.78 54.04
CA LEU A 170 -13.73 -6.79 54.09
C LEU A 170 -12.47 -7.25 53.32
N VAL A 171 -12.08 -8.52 53.45
CA VAL A 171 -10.97 -9.08 52.69
C VAL A 171 -11.28 -9.05 51.20
N ASN A 172 -12.50 -9.44 50.79
CA ASN A 172 -12.90 -9.44 49.39
C ASN A 172 -12.97 -8.01 48.81
N GLU A 173 -13.48 -7.04 49.56
CA GLU A 173 -13.51 -5.62 49.21
C GLU A 173 -12.11 -5.07 49.00
N THR A 174 -11.20 -5.30 49.95
CA THR A 174 -9.81 -4.84 49.87
C THR A 174 -9.08 -5.50 48.70
N GLN A 175 -9.35 -6.77 48.37
CA GLN A 175 -8.83 -7.42 47.18
C GLN A 175 -9.34 -6.75 45.90
N GLY A 176 -10.62 -6.32 45.89
CA GLY A 176 -11.17 -5.54 44.76
C GLY A 176 -10.45 -4.21 44.60
N THR A 177 -10.19 -3.49 45.69
CA THR A 177 -9.43 -2.23 45.70
C THR A 177 -8.02 -2.41 45.15
N ILE A 178 -7.31 -3.46 45.57
CA ILE A 178 -5.95 -3.76 45.05
C ILE A 178 -5.95 -3.99 43.54
N LYS A 179 -6.94 -4.70 43.02
CA LYS A 179 -7.02 -4.87 41.53
C LYS A 179 -7.22 -3.55 40.79
N ALA A 180 -7.97 -2.62 41.39
CA ALA A 180 -8.12 -1.28 40.81
C ALA A 180 -6.79 -0.50 40.88
N ASP A 181 -6.05 -0.60 41.99
CA ASP A 181 -4.75 0.02 42.13
C ASP A 181 -3.69 -0.55 41.19
N GLU A 182 -3.69 -1.89 41.00
CA GLU A 182 -2.83 -2.55 40.01
C GLU A 182 -3.09 -1.99 38.59
N ALA A 183 -4.36 -1.76 38.24
CA ALA A 183 -4.74 -1.16 36.97
C ALA A 183 -4.26 0.31 36.88
N ASN A 184 -4.33 1.08 37.97
CA ASN A 184 -3.81 2.46 38.04
C ASN A 184 -2.29 2.49 37.86
N VAL A 185 -1.54 1.59 38.48
CA VAL A 185 -0.10 1.43 38.30
C VAL A 185 0.23 1.08 36.85
N ALA A 186 -0.50 0.13 36.25
CA ALA A 186 -0.31 -0.24 34.86
C ALA A 186 -0.58 0.94 33.91
N SER A 187 -1.61 1.75 34.18
CA SER A 187 -1.93 2.95 33.40
C SER A 187 -0.80 4.01 33.50
N ALA A 188 -0.30 4.27 34.71
CA ALA A 188 0.78 5.22 34.91
C ALA A 188 2.10 4.75 34.26
N GLN A 189 2.38 3.43 34.32
CA GLN A 189 3.53 2.83 33.65
C GLN A 189 3.44 3.00 32.12
N LEU A 190 2.26 2.74 31.55
CA LEU A 190 2.02 2.89 30.11
C LEU A 190 2.24 4.33 29.64
N GLN A 191 1.81 5.32 30.42
CA GLN A 191 2.08 6.73 30.12
C GLN A 191 3.57 7.06 30.15
N LEU A 192 4.30 6.52 31.12
CA LEU A 192 5.76 6.66 31.21
C LEU A 192 6.43 5.99 30.00
N ASP A 193 5.97 4.82 29.57
CA ASP A 193 6.52 4.14 28.40
C ASP A 193 6.26 4.95 27.12
N TRP A 194 5.08 5.55 26.99
CA TRP A 194 4.76 6.44 25.86
C TRP A 194 5.57 7.73 25.81
N SER A 195 6.19 8.16 26.93
CA SER A 195 7.12 9.27 26.92
C SER A 195 8.40 8.97 26.12
N ARG A 196 8.69 7.69 25.85
CA ARG A 196 9.76 7.21 24.99
C ARG A 196 9.19 6.83 23.65
N ILE A 197 9.41 7.67 22.65
CA ILE A 197 8.83 7.49 21.32
C ILE A 197 9.78 6.65 20.48
N THR A 198 9.32 5.47 20.08
CA THR A 198 10.09 4.50 19.29
C THR A 198 9.55 4.39 17.86
N ALA A 199 10.40 3.90 16.95
CA ALA A 199 10.04 3.65 15.56
C ALA A 199 9.04 2.48 15.47
N PRO A 200 7.84 2.67 14.90
CA PRO A 200 6.87 1.59 14.74
C PRO A 200 7.21 0.63 13.59
N VAL A 201 8.01 1.08 12.63
CA VAL A 201 8.45 0.33 11.45
C VAL A 201 9.91 0.64 11.15
N SER A 202 10.61 -0.31 10.53
CA SER A 202 11.95 -0.07 10.00
C SER A 202 11.85 0.73 8.70
N GLY A 203 12.72 1.72 8.50
CA GLY A 203 12.69 2.56 7.31
C GLY A 203 13.61 3.77 7.42
N ARG A 204 13.52 4.65 6.43
CA ARG A 204 14.27 5.88 6.40
C ARG A 204 13.48 7.01 7.06
N VAL A 205 14.11 7.69 7.99
CA VAL A 205 13.56 8.86 8.69
C VAL A 205 13.57 10.06 7.76
N GLY A 206 12.47 10.80 7.70
CA GLY A 206 12.34 12.04 6.94
C GLY A 206 12.92 13.25 7.68
N LEU A 207 12.46 14.44 7.30
CA LEU A 207 12.80 15.68 8.00
C LEU A 207 12.04 15.74 9.34
N LYS A 208 12.69 16.28 10.38
CA LYS A 208 12.05 16.51 11.67
C LYS A 208 10.98 17.61 11.53
N GLN A 209 9.87 17.43 12.21
CA GLN A 209 8.77 18.40 12.21
C GLN A 209 8.79 19.28 13.47
N VAL A 210 9.61 18.91 14.46
CA VAL A 210 9.67 19.55 15.77
C VAL A 210 11.11 19.62 16.25
N ASP A 211 11.40 20.60 17.12
CA ASP A 211 12.71 20.81 17.72
C ASP A 211 12.70 20.46 19.20
N VAL A 212 13.88 20.13 19.72
CA VAL A 212 14.10 19.94 21.17
C VAL A 212 13.73 21.22 21.90
N GLY A 213 12.99 21.10 22.98
CA GLY A 213 12.45 22.23 23.75
C GLY A 213 10.98 22.56 23.43
N ASN A 214 10.45 22.10 22.30
CA ASN A 214 9.05 22.33 21.95
C ASN A 214 8.11 21.54 22.86
N GLN A 215 6.95 22.11 23.13
CA GLN A 215 5.82 21.41 23.74
C GLN A 215 5.13 20.57 22.67
N ILE A 216 5.00 19.27 22.92
CA ILE A 216 4.32 18.32 22.04
C ILE A 216 2.96 17.99 22.63
N SER A 217 1.94 17.94 21.79
CA SER A 217 0.61 17.47 22.15
C SER A 217 0.26 16.18 21.44
N SER A 218 -0.47 15.29 22.12
CA SER A 218 -1.05 14.09 21.53
C SER A 218 -2.07 14.37 20.43
N SER A 219 -2.61 15.59 20.39
CA SER A 219 -3.54 16.07 19.34
C SER A 219 -2.83 16.62 18.10
N ASP A 220 -1.51 16.78 18.11
CA ASP A 220 -0.76 17.32 16.98
C ASP A 220 -0.82 16.40 15.77
N THR A 221 -1.30 16.95 14.65
CA THR A 221 -1.46 16.20 13.39
C THR A 221 -0.16 16.06 12.61
N ALA A 222 0.75 17.01 12.73
CA ALA A 222 2.03 17.04 12.02
C ALA A 222 2.93 15.87 12.42
N GLY A 223 2.92 15.51 13.72
CA GLY A 223 3.80 14.50 14.28
C GLY A 223 5.22 14.99 14.50
N ILE A 224 6.11 14.08 14.87
CA ILE A 224 7.53 14.36 15.17
C ILE A 224 8.37 14.16 13.92
N VAL A 225 8.13 13.05 13.22
CA VAL A 225 8.87 12.68 12.02
C VAL A 225 8.05 11.65 11.21
N VAL A 226 8.35 11.58 9.92
CA VAL A 226 7.77 10.56 9.02
C VAL A 226 8.83 9.50 8.75
N ILE A 227 8.48 8.23 8.92
CA ILE A 227 9.32 7.09 8.53
C ILE A 227 8.75 6.48 7.26
N THR A 228 9.62 6.32 6.26
CA THR A 228 9.29 5.77 4.97
C THR A 228 10.03 4.46 4.76
N GLN A 229 9.28 3.38 4.57
CA GLN A 229 9.84 2.06 4.27
C GLN A 229 10.12 1.96 2.78
N THR A 230 11.41 1.95 2.41
CA THR A 230 11.86 1.87 1.02
C THR A 230 12.25 0.45 0.58
N HIS A 231 12.32 -0.50 1.53
CA HIS A 231 12.63 -1.91 1.28
C HIS A 231 11.67 -2.79 2.09
N PRO A 232 10.77 -3.57 1.42
CA PRO A 232 10.50 -3.56 -0.03
C PRO A 232 9.86 -2.25 -0.49
N ILE A 233 9.86 -2.02 -1.82
CA ILE A 233 9.22 -0.86 -2.43
C ILE A 233 8.04 -1.32 -3.28
N ASP A 234 7.00 -0.52 -3.35
CA ASP A 234 5.82 -0.83 -4.14
C ASP A 234 5.78 0.00 -5.42
N LEU A 235 5.33 -0.61 -6.50
CA LEU A 235 5.04 0.03 -7.78
C LEU A 235 3.54 0.02 -8.00
N ILE A 236 2.95 1.20 -8.15
CA ILE A 236 1.55 1.35 -8.52
C ILE A 236 1.50 1.80 -9.98
N PHE A 237 0.84 1.03 -10.82
CA PHE A 237 0.68 1.33 -12.24
C PHE A 237 -0.76 1.06 -12.69
N THR A 238 -1.11 1.57 -13.87
CA THR A 238 -2.46 1.44 -14.42
C THR A 238 -2.46 0.59 -15.67
N LEU A 239 -3.50 -0.25 -15.81
CA LEU A 239 -3.79 -0.97 -17.05
C LEU A 239 -5.19 -0.65 -17.54
N PRO A 240 -5.43 -0.66 -18.86
CA PRO A 240 -6.76 -0.53 -19.46
C PRO A 240 -7.68 -1.69 -19.04
N GLU A 241 -8.98 -1.42 -18.96
CA GLU A 241 -10.00 -2.42 -18.61
C GLU A 241 -9.96 -3.65 -19.53
N SER A 242 -9.64 -3.48 -20.82
CA SER A 242 -9.52 -4.55 -21.79
C SER A 242 -8.53 -5.66 -21.41
N ASP A 243 -7.47 -5.32 -20.68
CA ASP A 243 -6.40 -6.26 -20.31
C ASP A 243 -6.63 -6.92 -18.95
N ILE A 244 -7.54 -6.36 -18.14
CA ILE A 244 -7.81 -6.83 -16.77
C ILE A 244 -8.28 -8.29 -16.76
N ALA A 245 -9.16 -8.67 -17.67
CA ALA A 245 -9.69 -10.03 -17.74
C ALA A 245 -8.57 -11.07 -17.87
N THR A 246 -7.55 -10.77 -18.67
CA THR A 246 -6.37 -11.64 -18.87
C THR A 246 -5.55 -11.77 -17.59
N VAL A 247 -5.31 -10.65 -16.90
CA VAL A 247 -4.56 -10.61 -15.64
C VAL A 247 -5.29 -11.39 -14.54
N VAL A 248 -6.60 -11.18 -14.39
CA VAL A 248 -7.43 -11.86 -13.40
C VAL A 248 -7.50 -13.36 -13.65
N GLN A 249 -7.63 -13.79 -14.91
CA GLN A 249 -7.61 -15.22 -15.28
C GLN A 249 -6.27 -15.87 -14.93
N ALA A 250 -5.16 -15.21 -15.23
CA ALA A 250 -3.84 -15.72 -14.91
C ALA A 250 -3.62 -15.83 -13.39
N GLN A 251 -4.09 -14.85 -12.63
CA GLN A 251 -4.02 -14.86 -11.16
C GLN A 251 -4.90 -15.97 -10.56
N LYS A 252 -6.14 -16.15 -11.06
CA LYS A 252 -7.02 -17.25 -10.64
C LYS A 252 -6.45 -18.62 -10.97
N ALA A 253 -5.67 -18.73 -12.04
CA ALA A 253 -4.93 -19.95 -12.39
C ALA A 253 -3.70 -20.21 -11.51
N GLY A 254 -3.46 -19.39 -10.48
CA GLY A 254 -2.33 -19.52 -9.54
C GLY A 254 -0.97 -19.13 -10.15
N LYS A 255 -0.95 -18.44 -11.30
CA LYS A 255 0.30 -17.98 -11.91
C LYS A 255 0.81 -16.75 -11.19
N THR A 256 2.08 -16.78 -10.79
CA THR A 256 2.78 -15.59 -10.33
C THR A 256 3.08 -14.71 -11.53
N LEU A 257 2.55 -13.49 -11.54
CA LEU A 257 2.76 -12.53 -12.61
C LEU A 257 3.97 -11.67 -12.27
N ALA A 258 5.05 -11.86 -13.04
CA ALA A 258 6.24 -11.03 -12.92
C ALA A 258 5.96 -9.62 -13.47
N VAL A 259 6.48 -8.61 -12.79
CA VAL A 259 6.40 -7.20 -13.16
C VAL A 259 7.80 -6.64 -13.24
N GLU A 260 8.13 -6.05 -14.36
CA GLU A 260 9.42 -5.40 -14.58
C GLU A 260 9.24 -3.89 -14.57
N ALA A 261 10.05 -3.20 -13.79
CA ALA A 261 10.11 -1.75 -13.79
C ALA A 261 11.26 -1.28 -14.68
N TRP A 262 10.93 -0.45 -15.65
CA TRP A 262 11.88 0.13 -16.59
C TRP A 262 11.97 1.64 -16.40
N ASP A 263 13.07 2.23 -16.83
CA ASP A 263 13.22 3.68 -16.83
C ASP A 263 12.25 4.36 -17.80
N ARG A 264 12.14 5.69 -17.71
CA ARG A 264 11.24 6.48 -18.56
C ARG A 264 11.51 6.32 -20.05
N THR A 265 12.74 6.01 -20.43
CA THR A 265 13.17 5.83 -21.82
C THR A 265 13.04 4.38 -22.28
N ASN A 266 12.60 3.47 -21.39
CA ASN A 266 12.49 2.03 -21.65
C ASN A 266 13.82 1.40 -22.13
N SER A 267 14.94 1.93 -21.65
CA SER A 267 16.28 1.50 -22.03
C SER A 267 16.96 0.64 -20.95
N HIS A 268 16.63 0.85 -19.69
CA HIS A 268 17.24 0.14 -18.57
C HIS A 268 16.17 -0.44 -17.65
N LYS A 269 16.29 -1.73 -17.35
CA LYS A 269 15.50 -2.39 -16.33
C LYS A 269 15.99 -1.94 -14.95
N LEU A 270 15.11 -1.31 -14.17
CA LEU A 270 15.42 -0.79 -12.84
C LEU A 270 15.26 -1.86 -11.77
N SER A 271 14.18 -2.66 -11.85
CA SER A 271 13.88 -3.69 -10.88
C SER A 271 12.89 -4.70 -11.45
N GLU A 272 12.78 -5.83 -10.78
CA GLU A 272 11.70 -6.77 -11.05
C GLU A 272 11.03 -7.16 -9.73
N GLY A 273 9.77 -7.53 -9.85
CA GLY A 273 8.95 -7.90 -8.73
C GLY A 273 7.77 -8.74 -9.18
N VAL A 274 6.80 -8.87 -8.30
CA VAL A 274 5.60 -9.66 -8.55
C VAL A 274 4.35 -8.79 -8.34
N LEU A 275 3.32 -9.11 -9.09
CA LEU A 275 2.00 -8.50 -8.92
C LEU A 275 1.45 -8.90 -7.54
N LEU A 276 1.14 -7.89 -6.71
CA LEU A 276 0.64 -8.09 -5.35
C LEU A 276 -0.89 -8.07 -5.33
N SER A 277 -1.50 -7.04 -5.89
CA SER A 277 -2.96 -6.86 -5.85
C SER A 277 -3.46 -5.99 -7.01
N LEU A 278 -4.73 -6.17 -7.35
CA LEU A 278 -5.48 -5.27 -8.21
C LEU A 278 -6.42 -4.44 -7.33
N ASP A 279 -6.66 -3.20 -7.72
CA ASP A 279 -7.69 -2.37 -7.10
C ASP A 279 -9.08 -2.97 -7.41
N ASN A 280 -10.07 -2.68 -6.59
CA ASN A 280 -11.45 -3.11 -6.79
C ASN A 280 -12.29 -2.07 -7.55
N GLN A 281 -11.70 -0.92 -7.89
CA GLN A 281 -12.37 0.17 -8.59
C GLN A 281 -11.67 0.49 -9.90
N ILE A 282 -12.47 0.66 -10.95
CA ILE A 282 -12.04 1.20 -12.24
C ILE A 282 -12.23 2.72 -12.17
N ASP A 283 -11.24 3.47 -12.59
CA ASP A 283 -11.39 4.90 -12.77
C ASP A 283 -12.23 5.17 -14.04
N PRO A 284 -13.46 5.68 -13.89
CA PRO A 284 -14.36 5.88 -15.03
C PRO A 284 -13.90 6.99 -15.97
N THR A 285 -12.98 7.85 -15.54
CA THR A 285 -12.49 8.97 -16.36
C THR A 285 -11.41 8.52 -17.33
N THR A 286 -10.65 7.51 -16.96
CA THR A 286 -9.52 6.98 -17.74
C THR A 286 -9.77 5.57 -18.27
N GLY A 287 -10.82 4.86 -17.79
CA GLY A 287 -11.08 3.46 -18.13
C GLY A 287 -9.96 2.52 -17.70
N THR A 288 -9.24 2.86 -16.63
CA THR A 288 -8.10 2.08 -16.14
C THR A 288 -8.30 1.59 -14.71
N ILE A 289 -7.61 0.51 -14.36
CA ILE A 289 -7.53 -0.01 -13.00
C ILE A 289 -6.11 0.15 -12.46
N LYS A 290 -6.00 0.46 -11.16
CA LYS A 290 -4.71 0.52 -10.49
C LYS A 290 -4.27 -0.89 -10.07
N ILE A 291 -3.00 -1.16 -10.28
CA ILE A 291 -2.36 -2.43 -9.96
C ILE A 291 -1.14 -2.14 -9.10
N LYS A 292 -0.96 -2.97 -8.08
CA LYS A 292 0.16 -2.87 -7.16
C LYS A 292 1.07 -4.07 -7.33
N ALA A 293 2.35 -3.81 -7.56
CA ALA A 293 3.42 -4.80 -7.57
C ALA A 293 4.46 -4.49 -6.49
N ARG A 294 5.20 -5.49 -6.08
CA ARG A 294 6.26 -5.38 -5.06
C ARG A 294 7.51 -6.15 -5.50
#